data_d660a5470db0aa79f39c7c046a3af29a
#
_entry.id   d660a5470db0aa79f39c7c046a3af29a
#
_cell.length_a   1.000
_cell.length_b   1.000
_cell.length_c   1.000
_cell.angle_alpha   90.00
_cell.angle_beta   90.00
_cell.angle_gamma   90.00
#
_symmetry.space_group_name_H-M   'P 1'
#
loop_
_entity.id
_entity.type
_entity.pdbx_description
1 polymer ?
#
loop_
_entity_poly.entity_id
_entity_poly.type
_entity_poly.pdbx_seq_one_letter_code
_entity_poly.pdbx_strand_id
1 'polypeptide(L)'
;MKAFYAALAACVLLSLSAGAQTSKPASSTAPGVRVTTGSTAPKGSSPAKVEDVRVLEGSSTDPFELERFGLAAANANQVDRARTFFERAWTLGELPTAAYNLACLDARTGRVDQAFAQLEKAIAAGFDDGVALEKDPDLVALRGKPRFSAVVSGAAKNRASGDAAAVKEGIFLVPKDGALAILLLLHDKESDPFTVSGPFTQIALSHHLLVAAPRGPGRSAKKRFGWGSADRAAKAIDAAIAAARRKAGNRKLPVLLVGVGRGGTEAFTAAARMAPGTFAGVGSIGGHFDSGAAPNPAGLQGARLFLGFSRDSSPAEITAARRGIEILRQQGFQPVVAEWPGAEAGFPKDVPRAVKETLDAFADQTPAAPR
;
A
#
# COMPACT_ATOMS: atom_id res chain seq x y z
N MET A 1 -5.69 -2.84 14.85
CA MET A 1 -6.12 -2.12 13.65
C MET A 1 -5.42 -0.76 13.43
N LYS A 2 -4.30 -0.52 14.09
CA LYS A 2 -3.47 0.68 13.92
C LYS A 2 -2.10 0.37 13.30
N ALA A 3 -1.91 -0.85 12.82
CA ALA A 3 -0.60 -1.37 12.41
C ALA A 3 -0.24 -1.17 10.93
N PHE A 4 -1.14 -0.67 10.09
CA PHE A 4 -0.89 -0.56 8.66
C PHE A 4 -0.45 0.83 8.18
N TYR A 5 -0.67 1.86 8.99
CA TYR A 5 0.00 3.16 8.82
C TYR A 5 1.32 3.23 9.58
N ALA A 6 1.65 2.19 10.30
CA ALA A 6 2.84 2.07 11.14
C ALA A 6 4.13 1.72 10.39
N ALA A 7 4.12 1.51 9.10
CA ALA A 7 5.36 1.43 8.35
C ALA A 7 6.08 2.79 8.27
N LEU A 8 5.34 3.87 8.52
CA LEU A 8 5.88 5.23 8.65
C LEU A 8 5.87 5.75 10.09
N ALA A 9 5.18 5.05 11.00
CA ALA A 9 5.04 5.45 12.41
C ALA A 9 5.64 4.43 13.38
N ALA A 10 6.45 3.50 12.91
CA ALA A 10 6.93 2.39 13.73
C ALA A 10 8.15 2.68 14.60
N CYS A 11 8.59 3.91 14.67
CA CYS A 11 9.41 4.33 15.80
C CYS A 11 8.60 4.59 17.08
N VAL A 12 7.27 4.55 16.99
CA VAL A 12 6.38 4.79 18.11
C VAL A 12 6.12 3.48 18.84
N LEU A 13 6.87 3.16 19.78
CA LEU A 13 6.49 2.40 20.98
C LEU A 13 7.74 2.09 21.79
N LEU A 14 8.04 2.90 22.76
CA LEU A 14 8.66 2.44 24.00
C LEU A 14 8.94 3.65 24.91
N SER A 15 7.87 4.21 25.47
CA SER A 15 7.97 4.93 26.71
C SER A 15 6.93 4.36 27.69
N LEU A 16 7.16 3.14 28.15
CA LEU A 16 6.50 2.57 29.31
C LEU A 16 7.48 1.67 30.02
N SER A 17 8.24 2.25 30.93
CA SER A 17 8.60 1.59 32.19
C SER A 17 9.65 2.38 32.96
N ALA A 18 9.22 3.26 33.82
CA ALA A 18 9.90 3.48 35.10
C ALA A 18 8.86 4.04 36.06
N GLY A 19 8.32 3.20 36.90
CA GLY A 19 7.35 3.59 37.90
C GLY A 19 6.70 2.40 38.59
N ALA A 20 7.50 1.58 39.26
CA ALA A 20 6.98 0.58 40.16
C ALA A 20 6.40 1.31 41.40
N GLN A 21 5.10 1.24 41.59
CA GLN A 21 4.49 1.35 42.91
C GLN A 21 3.45 0.27 43.09
N THR A 22 3.72 -0.55 44.08
CA THR A 22 2.92 -1.64 44.63
C THR A 22 1.64 -1.12 45.24
N SER A 23 0.49 -1.66 44.85
CA SER A 23 -0.70 -1.75 45.68
C SER A 23 -1.46 -3.04 45.39
N LYS A 24 -1.78 -3.73 46.50
CA LYS A 24 -2.41 -5.05 46.61
C LYS A 24 -3.88 -5.05 46.17
N PRO A 25 -4.46 -6.21 45.81
CA PRO A 25 -5.69 -6.34 45.05
C PRO A 25 -6.95 -6.30 45.90
N ALA A 26 -8.02 -5.77 45.30
CA ALA A 26 -9.39 -6.02 45.77
C ALA A 26 -10.05 -7.02 44.82
N SER A 27 -10.58 -8.08 45.43
CA SER A 27 -11.35 -9.15 44.82
C SER A 27 -12.74 -8.65 44.37
N SER A 28 -13.11 -8.99 43.13
CA SER A 28 -14.52 -9.01 42.70
C SER A 28 -14.76 -10.19 41.78
N THR A 29 -15.54 -11.10 42.25
CA THR A 29 -16.09 -12.28 41.58
C THR A 29 -17.23 -11.88 40.66
N ALA A 30 -17.20 -12.29 39.39
CA ALA A 30 -18.37 -12.42 38.52
C ALA A 30 -18.23 -13.62 37.57
N PRO A 31 -19.33 -14.24 37.11
CA PRO A 31 -19.39 -15.68 36.84
C PRO A 31 -18.96 -16.10 35.45
N GLY A 32 -18.46 -17.34 35.37
CA GLY A 32 -17.86 -17.95 34.20
C GLY A 32 -18.79 -18.16 33.01
N VAL A 33 -18.28 -17.85 31.84
CA VAL A 33 -18.74 -18.42 30.59
C VAL A 33 -17.76 -19.52 30.18
N ARG A 34 -18.29 -20.73 30.13
CA ARG A 34 -17.57 -21.94 29.71
C ARG A 34 -17.50 -21.95 28.20
N VAL A 35 -16.32 -21.66 27.62
CA VAL A 35 -16.04 -21.87 26.20
C VAL A 35 -15.50 -23.30 26.04
N THR A 36 -16.29 -24.17 25.43
CA THR A 36 -15.89 -25.50 25.00
C THR A 36 -14.93 -25.36 23.81
N THR A 37 -13.66 -25.63 24.02
CA THR A 37 -12.65 -25.78 22.96
C THR A 37 -12.79 -27.18 22.35
N GLY A 38 -13.40 -27.22 21.17
CA GLY A 38 -13.35 -28.38 20.28
C GLY A 38 -12.84 -27.91 18.92
N SER A 39 -11.54 -27.92 18.75
CA SER A 39 -10.89 -27.82 17.44
C SER A 39 -9.69 -28.74 17.42
N THR A 40 -9.86 -29.88 16.76
CA THR A 40 -8.76 -30.77 16.37
C THR A 40 -7.91 -30.09 15.29
N ALA A 41 -6.75 -29.62 15.68
CA ALA A 41 -5.73 -29.16 14.73
C ALA A 41 -5.21 -30.36 13.89
N PRO A 42 -4.95 -30.18 12.58
CA PRO A 42 -4.32 -31.22 11.78
C PRO A 42 -2.88 -31.44 12.29
N LYS A 43 -2.55 -32.67 12.65
CA LYS A 43 -1.19 -33.10 12.93
C LYS A 43 -0.38 -33.04 11.63
N GLY A 44 0.66 -32.20 11.58
CA GLY A 44 1.67 -32.31 10.54
C GLY A 44 2.31 -31.02 10.04
N SER A 45 2.64 -30.06 10.92
CA SER A 45 3.72 -29.12 10.65
C SER A 45 4.39 -28.77 11.99
N SER A 46 5.61 -29.26 12.19
CA SER A 46 6.43 -28.79 13.31
C SER A 46 6.59 -27.27 13.17
N PRO A 47 6.45 -26.50 14.28
CA PRO A 47 6.79 -25.07 14.23
C PRO A 47 8.25 -24.94 13.80
N ALA A 48 8.51 -24.10 12.81
CA ALA A 48 9.87 -23.80 12.35
C ALA A 48 10.71 -23.41 13.56
N LYS A 49 11.87 -24.04 13.72
CA LYS A 49 12.76 -23.75 14.84
C LYS A 49 13.17 -22.28 14.78
N VAL A 50 13.31 -21.64 15.92
CA VAL A 50 13.73 -20.23 16.03
C VAL A 50 15.05 -19.95 15.28
N GLU A 51 15.91 -20.97 15.17
CA GLU A 51 17.14 -20.94 14.38
C GLU A 51 16.87 -20.85 12.87
N ASP A 52 15.86 -21.56 12.35
CA ASP A 52 15.51 -21.53 10.92
C ASP A 52 15.01 -20.14 10.50
N VAL A 53 14.25 -19.47 11.38
CA VAL A 53 13.78 -18.10 11.16
C VAL A 53 14.96 -17.12 11.14
N ARG A 54 15.95 -17.28 12.05
CA ARG A 54 17.16 -16.44 12.09
C ARG A 54 18.03 -16.60 10.85
N VAL A 55 18.14 -17.82 10.33
CA VAL A 55 18.89 -18.10 9.08
C VAL A 55 18.20 -17.44 7.89
N LEU A 56 16.87 -17.54 7.78
CA LEU A 56 16.09 -16.91 6.73
C LEU A 56 16.20 -15.36 6.78
N GLU A 57 16.11 -14.78 7.98
CA GLU A 57 16.28 -13.33 8.17
C GLU A 57 17.68 -12.86 7.76
N GLY A 58 18.72 -13.67 8.04
CA GLY A 58 20.10 -13.35 7.67
C GLY A 58 20.38 -13.42 6.17
N SER A 59 19.64 -14.24 5.42
CA SER A 59 19.85 -14.50 3.99
C SER A 59 19.01 -13.62 3.06
N SER A 60 18.01 -12.89 3.57
CA SER A 60 17.16 -12.06 2.71
C SER A 60 17.96 -10.99 1.96
N THR A 61 17.68 -10.88 0.66
CA THR A 61 18.17 -9.83 -0.23
C THR A 61 17.07 -8.83 -0.64
N ASP A 62 15.84 -9.01 -0.16
CA ASP A 62 14.75 -8.06 -0.36
C ASP A 62 14.86 -6.91 0.66
N PRO A 63 15.11 -5.66 0.22
CA PRO A 63 15.27 -4.53 1.11
C PRO A 63 14.00 -4.23 1.94
N PHE A 64 12.82 -4.52 1.42
CA PHE A 64 11.56 -4.29 2.13
C PHE A 64 11.31 -5.36 3.21
N GLU A 65 11.72 -6.59 2.94
CA GLU A 65 11.70 -7.65 3.95
C GLU A 65 12.69 -7.35 5.08
N LEU A 66 13.89 -6.91 4.74
CA LEU A 66 14.88 -6.48 5.72
C LEU A 66 14.36 -5.30 6.57
N GLU A 67 13.67 -4.34 5.97
CA GLU A 67 13.04 -3.25 6.72
C GLU A 67 12.00 -3.79 7.71
N ARG A 68 11.16 -4.77 7.31
CA ARG A 68 10.20 -5.42 8.21
C ARG A 68 10.89 -6.12 9.38
N PHE A 69 12.00 -6.82 9.14
CA PHE A 69 12.80 -7.43 10.21
C PHE A 69 13.41 -6.38 11.12
N GLY A 70 13.88 -5.26 10.57
CA GLY A 70 14.37 -4.13 11.33
C GLY A 70 13.31 -3.54 12.26
N LEU A 71 12.10 -3.34 11.76
CA LEU A 71 10.96 -2.86 12.56
C LEU A 71 10.58 -3.86 13.67
N ALA A 72 10.54 -5.15 13.37
CA ALA A 72 10.28 -6.19 14.37
C ALA A 72 11.35 -6.22 15.47
N ALA A 73 12.63 -6.10 15.10
CA ALA A 73 13.73 -6.02 16.04
C ALA A 73 13.69 -4.74 16.89
N ALA A 74 13.36 -3.59 16.30
CA ALA A 74 13.20 -2.31 17.00
C ALA A 74 12.06 -2.37 18.03
N ASN A 75 10.93 -2.96 17.67
CA ASN A 75 9.79 -3.18 18.57
C ASN A 75 10.14 -4.16 19.73
N ALA A 76 11.04 -5.09 19.50
CA ALA A 76 11.56 -6.00 20.52
C ALA A 76 12.74 -5.38 21.32
N ASN A 77 13.03 -4.08 21.14
CA ASN A 77 14.14 -3.35 21.75
C ASN A 77 15.54 -3.94 21.44
N GLN A 78 15.67 -4.65 20.33
CA GLN A 78 16.92 -5.23 19.85
C GLN A 78 17.65 -4.22 18.94
N VAL A 79 18.17 -3.14 19.53
CA VAL A 79 18.65 -1.96 18.80
C VAL A 79 19.72 -2.29 17.76
N ASP A 80 20.73 -3.08 18.11
CA ASP A 80 21.82 -3.41 17.18
C ASP A 80 21.35 -4.27 16.02
N ARG A 81 20.44 -5.21 16.29
CA ARG A 81 19.82 -6.04 15.26
C ARG A 81 18.94 -5.22 14.32
N ALA A 82 18.13 -4.31 14.86
CA ALA A 82 17.33 -3.39 14.07
C ALA A 82 18.21 -2.53 13.16
N ARG A 83 19.31 -2.00 13.69
CA ARG A 83 20.29 -1.23 12.93
C ARG A 83 20.85 -2.03 11.76
N THR A 84 21.31 -3.24 12.01
CA THR A 84 21.86 -4.12 10.97
C THR A 84 20.88 -4.34 9.83
N PHE A 85 19.61 -4.57 10.12
CA PHE A 85 18.58 -4.76 9.11
C PHE A 85 18.28 -3.48 8.33
N PHE A 86 18.16 -2.32 8.98
CA PHE A 86 17.93 -1.06 8.29
C PHE A 86 19.11 -0.63 7.42
N GLU A 87 20.35 -0.86 7.87
CA GLU A 87 21.55 -0.59 7.07
C GLU A 87 21.60 -1.47 5.81
N ARG A 88 21.25 -2.75 5.94
CA ARG A 88 21.16 -3.66 4.79
C ARG A 88 20.02 -3.24 3.84
N ALA A 89 18.85 -2.90 4.38
CA ALA A 89 17.71 -2.42 3.59
C ALA A 89 18.09 -1.15 2.81
N TRP A 90 18.82 -0.24 3.45
CA TRP A 90 19.35 0.93 2.77
C TRP A 90 20.35 0.55 1.66
N THR A 91 21.30 -0.29 1.95
CA THR A 91 22.35 -0.67 1.00
C THR A 91 21.79 -1.32 -0.26
N LEU A 92 20.75 -2.16 -0.10
CA LEU A 92 20.15 -2.90 -1.20
C LEU A 92 19.11 -2.09 -1.98
N GLY A 93 18.38 -1.19 -1.34
CA GLY A 93 17.22 -0.53 -1.94
C GLY A 93 17.19 0.99 -1.87
N GLU A 94 18.11 1.62 -1.15
CA GLU A 94 18.06 3.06 -0.85
C GLU A 94 16.66 3.49 -0.33
N LEU A 95 16.09 2.68 0.59
CA LEU A 95 14.76 2.96 1.15
C LEU A 95 14.81 4.24 2.00
N PRO A 96 14.02 5.28 1.67
CA PRO A 96 13.97 6.49 2.49
C PRO A 96 13.55 6.21 3.93
N THR A 97 12.65 5.25 4.12
CA THR A 97 12.14 4.81 5.43
C THR A 97 13.19 4.06 6.25
N ALA A 98 14.09 3.31 5.62
CA ALA A 98 15.20 2.65 6.34
C ALA A 98 16.18 3.69 6.93
N ALA A 99 16.52 4.74 6.18
CA ALA A 99 17.33 5.85 6.69
C ALA A 99 16.59 6.63 7.78
N TYR A 100 15.28 6.86 7.65
CA TYR A 100 14.45 7.45 8.69
C TYR A 100 14.46 6.61 9.98
N ASN A 101 14.28 5.30 9.90
CA ASN A 101 14.30 4.39 11.03
C ASN A 101 15.68 4.36 11.72
N LEU A 102 16.78 4.44 10.96
CA LEU A 102 18.13 4.62 11.51
C LEU A 102 18.26 5.91 12.30
N ALA A 103 17.69 7.01 11.80
CA ALA A 103 17.66 8.28 12.51
C ALA A 103 16.93 8.20 13.85
N CYS A 104 15.80 7.48 13.89
CA CYS A 104 15.05 7.24 15.12
C CYS A 104 15.90 6.45 16.14
N LEU A 105 16.57 5.38 15.71
CA LEU A 105 17.49 4.63 16.59
C LEU A 105 18.64 5.51 17.12
N ASP A 106 19.18 6.39 16.29
CA ASP A 106 20.25 7.30 16.69
C ASP A 106 19.76 8.37 17.68
N ALA A 107 18.59 8.95 17.42
CA ALA A 107 17.98 9.95 18.31
C ALA A 107 17.67 9.37 19.69
N ARG A 108 17.08 8.17 19.76
CA ARG A 108 16.78 7.45 21.02
C ARG A 108 18.04 7.17 21.86
N THR A 109 19.16 6.96 21.20
CA THR A 109 20.44 6.67 21.87
C THR A 109 21.32 7.91 22.06
N GLY A 110 20.76 9.11 21.85
CA GLY A 110 21.44 10.39 22.07
C GLY A 110 22.48 10.76 21.00
N ARG A 111 22.57 10.02 19.93
CA ARG A 111 23.49 10.27 18.81
C ARG A 111 22.91 11.31 17.84
N VAL A 112 22.80 12.55 18.32
CA VAL A 112 22.07 13.65 17.64
C VAL A 112 22.60 13.93 16.23
N ASP A 113 23.93 14.00 16.06
CA ASP A 113 24.52 14.32 14.74
C ASP A 113 24.34 13.18 13.75
N GLN A 114 24.45 11.94 14.20
CA GLN A 114 24.16 10.76 13.38
C GLN A 114 22.68 10.73 12.98
N ALA A 115 21.77 11.02 13.92
CA ALA A 115 20.35 11.10 13.63
C ALA A 115 20.05 12.13 12.52
N PHE A 116 20.65 13.30 12.59
CA PHE A 116 20.50 14.29 11.51
C PHE A 116 21.10 13.82 10.19
N ALA A 117 22.26 13.20 10.20
CA ALA A 117 22.85 12.66 8.98
C ALA A 117 21.93 11.62 8.30
N GLN A 118 21.31 10.76 9.10
CA GLN A 118 20.33 9.78 8.57
C GLN A 118 19.04 10.45 8.09
N LEU A 119 18.52 11.49 8.77
CA LEU A 119 17.37 12.25 8.27
C LEU A 119 17.67 12.95 6.95
N GLU A 120 18.81 13.61 6.84
CA GLU A 120 19.25 14.25 5.61
C GLU A 120 19.39 13.25 4.46
N LYS A 121 19.91 12.06 4.78
CA LYS A 121 20.00 10.93 3.86
C LYS A 121 18.61 10.43 3.42
N ALA A 122 17.66 10.31 4.37
CA ALA A 122 16.27 9.97 4.08
C ALA A 122 15.61 11.00 3.13
N ILE A 123 15.81 12.30 3.40
CA ILE A 123 15.30 13.39 2.56
C ILE A 123 15.91 13.32 1.16
N ALA A 124 17.23 13.13 1.04
CA ALA A 124 17.89 12.99 -0.25
C ALA A 124 17.36 11.81 -1.07
N ALA A 125 16.98 10.73 -0.38
CA ALA A 125 16.35 9.56 -0.99
C ALA A 125 14.85 9.75 -1.32
N GLY A 126 14.23 10.85 -0.91
CA GLY A 126 12.85 11.17 -1.23
C GLY A 126 11.84 10.92 -0.10
N PHE A 127 12.28 10.81 1.15
CA PHE A 127 11.37 10.78 2.30
C PHE A 127 10.50 12.05 2.32
N ASP A 128 9.18 11.87 2.46
CA ASP A 128 8.21 12.94 2.24
C ASP A 128 7.10 13.02 3.31
N ASP A 129 7.24 12.27 4.41
CA ASP A 129 6.29 12.33 5.53
C ASP A 129 6.71 13.35 6.59
N GLY A 130 6.36 14.61 6.33
CA GLY A 130 6.57 15.70 7.30
C GLY A 130 5.81 15.51 8.61
N VAL A 131 4.64 14.82 8.56
CA VAL A 131 3.83 14.56 9.77
C VAL A 131 4.53 13.54 10.68
N ALA A 132 5.13 12.50 10.10
CA ALA A 132 5.93 11.56 10.84
C ALA A 132 7.11 12.28 11.53
N LEU A 133 7.86 13.12 10.80
CA LEU A 133 8.96 13.90 11.37
C LEU A 133 8.52 14.73 12.58
N GLU A 134 7.40 15.43 12.47
CA GLU A 134 6.94 16.33 13.51
C GLU A 134 6.34 15.64 14.73
N LYS A 135 5.73 14.46 14.56
CA LYS A 135 4.96 13.76 15.60
C LYS A 135 5.69 12.57 16.23
N ASP A 136 6.74 12.05 15.60
CA ASP A 136 7.45 10.89 16.10
C ASP A 136 8.13 11.17 17.45
N PRO A 137 7.78 10.46 18.54
CA PRO A 137 8.37 10.68 19.86
C PRO A 137 9.87 10.44 19.90
N ASP A 138 10.41 9.59 19.03
CA ASP A 138 11.84 9.31 19.00
C ASP A 138 12.66 10.52 18.54
N LEU A 139 12.05 11.44 17.78
CA LEU A 139 12.71 12.62 17.25
C LEU A 139 12.58 13.88 18.14
N VAL A 140 12.00 13.74 19.33
CA VAL A 140 11.75 14.90 20.22
C VAL A 140 13.02 15.70 20.55
N ALA A 141 14.16 15.02 20.73
CA ALA A 141 15.45 15.65 21.01
C ALA A 141 16.03 16.49 19.85
N LEU A 142 15.51 16.27 18.65
CA LEU A 142 15.93 16.98 17.43
C LEU A 142 15.04 18.20 17.14
N ARG A 143 13.81 18.22 17.65
CA ARG A 143 12.87 19.33 17.44
C ARG A 143 13.42 20.61 18.07
N GLY A 144 13.14 21.73 17.44
CA GLY A 144 13.68 23.02 17.87
C GLY A 144 15.11 23.33 17.42
N LYS A 145 15.81 22.37 16.84
CA LYS A 145 17.14 22.63 16.24
C LYS A 145 16.97 23.14 14.80
N PRO A 146 17.79 24.10 14.32
CA PRO A 146 17.66 24.64 12.97
C PRO A 146 17.72 23.58 11.86
N ARG A 147 18.57 22.55 12.02
CA ARG A 147 18.68 21.42 11.09
C ARG A 147 17.36 20.65 10.95
N PHE A 148 16.54 20.55 12.01
CA PHE A 148 15.26 19.86 11.97
C PHE A 148 14.26 20.57 11.04
N SER A 149 14.19 21.89 11.11
CA SER A 149 13.34 22.69 10.22
C SER A 149 13.72 22.49 8.74
N ALA A 150 15.02 22.37 8.44
CA ALA A 150 15.48 22.07 7.08
C ALA A 150 15.03 20.69 6.62
N VAL A 151 15.08 19.67 7.49
CA VAL A 151 14.59 18.30 7.20
C VAL A 151 13.09 18.31 6.92
N VAL A 152 12.27 18.97 7.75
CA VAL A 152 10.82 19.07 7.54
C VAL A 152 10.51 19.79 6.22
N SER A 153 11.22 20.89 5.92
CA SER A 153 11.07 21.61 4.65
C SER A 153 11.46 20.73 3.45
N GLY A 154 12.50 19.91 3.61
CA GLY A 154 12.92 18.94 2.58
C GLY A 154 11.84 17.89 2.31
N ALA A 155 11.22 17.35 3.35
CA ALA A 155 10.11 16.40 3.21
C ALA A 155 8.91 17.03 2.49
N ALA A 156 8.56 18.27 2.82
CA ALA A 156 7.49 19.01 2.14
C ALA A 156 7.78 19.22 0.64
N LYS A 157 9.03 19.55 0.29
CA LYS A 157 9.46 19.68 -1.12
C LYS A 157 9.38 18.33 -1.85
N ASN A 158 9.83 17.25 -1.23
CA ASN A 158 9.73 15.91 -1.80
C ASN A 158 8.27 15.52 -2.05
N ARG A 159 7.38 15.84 -1.11
CA ARG A 159 5.95 15.60 -1.25
C ARG A 159 5.36 16.33 -2.44
N ALA A 160 5.59 17.63 -2.54
CA ALA A 160 5.10 18.45 -3.65
C ALA A 160 5.64 17.98 -5.00
N SER A 161 6.95 17.68 -5.06
CA SER A 161 7.59 17.12 -6.26
C SER A 161 7.00 15.77 -6.66
N GLY A 162 6.79 14.88 -5.69
CA GLY A 162 6.22 13.56 -5.92
C GLY A 162 4.79 13.64 -6.45
N ASP A 163 3.96 14.52 -5.87
CA ASP A 163 2.58 14.73 -6.29
C ASP A 163 2.52 15.28 -7.74
N ALA A 164 3.40 16.24 -8.09
CA ALA A 164 3.49 16.76 -9.45
C ALA A 164 4.00 15.72 -10.45
N ALA A 165 4.95 14.89 -10.05
CA ALA A 165 5.54 13.86 -10.90
C ALA A 165 4.59 12.67 -11.14
N ALA A 166 3.61 12.43 -10.28
CA ALA A 166 2.69 11.31 -10.40
C ALA A 166 2.01 11.22 -11.77
N VAL A 167 1.59 12.34 -12.33
CA VAL A 167 0.99 12.42 -13.66
C VAL A 167 2.05 12.62 -14.75
N LYS A 168 3.05 13.46 -14.49
CA LYS A 168 4.08 13.81 -15.49
C LYS A 168 4.89 12.59 -15.94
N GLU A 169 5.20 11.69 -15.01
CA GLU A 169 5.97 10.48 -15.25
C GLU A 169 5.08 9.23 -15.40
N GLY A 170 3.76 9.41 -15.47
CA GLY A 170 2.79 8.36 -15.75
C GLY A 170 2.74 8.01 -17.24
N ILE A 171 2.18 6.83 -17.53
CA ILE A 171 1.94 6.34 -18.90
C ILE A 171 0.52 6.72 -19.32
N PHE A 172 0.39 7.31 -20.51
CA PHE A 172 -0.91 7.64 -21.09
C PHE A 172 -0.89 7.28 -22.58
N LEU A 173 -1.62 6.23 -22.94
CA LEU A 173 -1.70 5.72 -24.31
C LEU A 173 -3.12 5.91 -24.84
N VAL A 174 -3.26 6.66 -25.90
CA VAL A 174 -4.55 6.97 -26.54
C VAL A 174 -4.72 6.08 -27.77
N PRO A 175 -5.86 5.35 -27.92
CA PRO A 175 -6.15 4.60 -29.14
C PRO A 175 -6.21 5.52 -30.36
N LYS A 176 -5.73 5.05 -31.50
CA LYS A 176 -5.69 5.82 -32.77
C LYS A 176 -7.07 6.30 -33.20
N ASP A 177 -8.07 5.43 -33.04
CA ASP A 177 -9.45 5.66 -33.49
C ASP A 177 -10.33 6.30 -32.41
N GLY A 178 -9.70 6.85 -31.37
CA GLY A 178 -10.37 7.49 -30.24
C GLY A 178 -10.72 6.53 -29.10
N ALA A 179 -10.89 7.08 -27.92
CA ALA A 179 -11.17 6.30 -26.72
C ALA A 179 -12.66 6.25 -26.40
N LEU A 180 -13.16 5.09 -25.98
CA LEU A 180 -14.52 4.87 -25.46
C LEU A 180 -14.59 4.99 -23.94
N ALA A 181 -13.50 4.63 -23.24
CA ALA A 181 -13.37 4.76 -21.79
C ALA A 181 -11.88 4.96 -21.41
N ILE A 182 -11.65 5.31 -20.17
CA ILE A 182 -10.31 5.39 -19.55
C ILE A 182 -10.10 4.14 -18.71
N LEU A 183 -9.08 3.37 -18.99
CA LEU A 183 -8.56 2.33 -18.10
C LEU A 183 -7.44 2.94 -17.26
N LEU A 184 -7.73 3.22 -16.01
CA LEU A 184 -6.79 3.78 -15.05
C LEU A 184 -6.18 2.64 -14.22
N LEU A 185 -4.87 2.49 -14.30
CA LEU A 185 -4.12 1.38 -13.71
C LEU A 185 -3.26 1.84 -12.54
N LEU A 186 -3.41 1.20 -11.39
CA LEU A 186 -2.58 1.44 -10.21
C LEU A 186 -1.60 0.28 -10.02
N HIS A 187 -0.31 0.60 -10.06
CA HIS A 187 0.76 -0.37 -9.83
C HIS A 187 0.81 -0.84 -8.37
N ASP A 188 1.43 -2.00 -8.16
CA ASP A 188 1.65 -2.54 -6.82
C ASP A 188 2.56 -1.61 -5.99
N LYS A 189 2.52 -1.80 -4.69
CA LYS A 189 3.49 -1.25 -3.76
C LYS A 189 4.90 -1.54 -4.29
N GLU A 190 5.78 -0.54 -4.24
CA GLU A 190 7.18 -0.73 -4.62
C GLU A 190 7.38 -1.09 -6.11
N SER A 191 6.47 -0.68 -6.95
CA SER A 191 6.50 -0.91 -8.39
C SER A 191 6.45 0.41 -9.18
N ASP A 192 6.12 0.36 -10.44
CA ASP A 192 6.09 1.48 -11.36
C ASP A 192 4.97 1.37 -12.41
N PRO A 193 4.66 2.45 -13.15
CA PRO A 193 3.61 2.46 -14.17
C PRO A 193 3.84 1.48 -15.32
N PHE A 194 5.09 1.16 -15.70
CA PHE A 194 5.38 0.26 -16.82
C PHE A 194 5.01 -1.17 -16.47
N THR A 195 5.33 -1.60 -15.25
CA THR A 195 5.03 -2.94 -14.76
C THR A 195 3.54 -3.22 -14.79
N VAL A 196 2.70 -2.26 -14.37
CA VAL A 196 1.24 -2.48 -14.35
C VAL A 196 0.61 -2.30 -15.72
N SER A 197 1.06 -1.37 -16.55
CA SER A 197 0.42 -1.08 -17.83
C SER A 197 0.76 -2.09 -18.93
N GLY A 198 1.96 -2.68 -18.89
CA GLY A 198 2.42 -3.61 -19.92
C GLY A 198 1.40 -4.72 -20.26
N PRO A 199 0.95 -5.50 -19.28
CA PRO A 199 -0.01 -6.59 -19.50
C PRO A 199 -1.35 -6.15 -20.08
N PHE A 200 -1.79 -4.93 -19.79
CA PHE A 200 -3.09 -4.41 -20.23
C PHE A 200 -3.05 -3.72 -21.58
N THR A 201 -1.89 -3.19 -21.98
CA THR A 201 -1.81 -2.23 -23.08
C THR A 201 -2.42 -2.73 -24.36
N GLN A 202 -2.02 -3.90 -24.85
CA GLN A 202 -2.48 -4.42 -26.14
C GLN A 202 -3.99 -4.65 -26.14
N ILE A 203 -4.50 -5.32 -25.11
CA ILE A 203 -5.95 -5.64 -24.99
C ILE A 203 -6.75 -4.35 -24.82
N ALA A 204 -6.31 -3.46 -23.97
CA ALA A 204 -7.00 -2.20 -23.72
C ALA A 204 -7.12 -1.36 -25.01
N LEU A 205 -6.04 -1.21 -25.76
CA LEU A 205 -6.04 -0.44 -27.01
C LEU A 205 -6.93 -1.08 -28.07
N SER A 206 -6.99 -2.43 -28.17
CA SER A 206 -7.90 -3.11 -29.11
C SER A 206 -9.38 -2.96 -28.75
N HIS A 207 -9.69 -2.66 -27.48
CA HIS A 207 -11.03 -2.32 -27.01
C HIS A 207 -11.29 -0.82 -26.94
N HIS A 208 -10.49 -0.01 -27.60
CA HIS A 208 -10.60 1.46 -27.60
C HIS A 208 -10.57 2.08 -26.20
N LEU A 209 -9.81 1.50 -25.26
CA LEU A 209 -9.58 2.06 -23.93
C LEU A 209 -8.32 2.93 -23.93
N LEU A 210 -8.42 4.16 -23.44
CA LEU A 210 -7.25 4.96 -23.11
C LEU A 210 -6.59 4.39 -21.85
N VAL A 211 -5.36 3.92 -21.97
CA VAL A 211 -4.58 3.45 -20.81
C VAL A 211 -3.98 4.65 -20.10
N ALA A 212 -4.24 4.77 -18.82
CA ALA A 212 -3.65 5.76 -17.92
C ALA A 212 -3.06 5.05 -16.72
N ALA A 213 -1.75 5.09 -16.56
CA ALA A 213 -1.06 4.53 -15.42
C ALA A 213 -0.21 5.62 -14.75
N PRO A 214 -0.74 6.34 -13.74
CA PRO A 214 0.04 7.31 -13.00
C PRO A 214 1.12 6.61 -12.16
N ARG A 215 2.21 7.31 -11.91
CA ARG A 215 3.19 6.89 -10.93
C ARG A 215 2.65 7.15 -9.52
N GLY A 216 2.88 6.26 -8.57
CA GLY A 216 2.61 6.54 -7.16
C GLY A 216 3.37 7.80 -6.70
N PRO A 217 2.73 8.70 -5.94
CA PRO A 217 3.30 10.01 -5.62
C PRO A 217 4.45 9.96 -4.61
N GLY A 218 4.56 8.90 -3.80
CA GLY A 218 5.64 8.71 -2.82
C GLY A 218 6.77 7.85 -3.37
N ARG A 219 8.01 8.13 -3.00
CA ARG A 219 9.14 7.27 -3.31
C ARG A 219 9.33 6.23 -2.20
N SER A 220 9.30 4.96 -2.53
CA SER A 220 9.48 3.84 -1.59
C SER A 220 10.90 3.27 -1.62
N ALA A 221 11.55 3.27 -2.79
CA ALA A 221 12.94 2.87 -2.99
C ALA A 221 13.50 3.52 -4.26
N LYS A 222 14.75 3.20 -4.61
CA LYS A 222 15.34 3.66 -5.88
C LYS A 222 14.50 3.18 -7.06
N LYS A 223 13.94 4.13 -7.83
CA LYS A 223 13.04 3.88 -8.98
C LYS A 223 11.76 3.11 -8.65
N ARG A 224 11.35 3.07 -7.38
CA ARG A 224 10.11 2.43 -6.94
C ARG A 224 9.23 3.43 -6.21
N PHE A 225 7.91 3.25 -6.33
CA PHE A 225 6.94 4.25 -5.90
C PHE A 225 5.79 3.59 -5.12
N GLY A 226 5.16 4.38 -4.27
CA GLY A 226 4.02 3.98 -3.47
C GLY A 226 2.94 5.06 -3.43
N TRP A 227 1.76 4.68 -2.97
CA TRP A 227 0.57 5.55 -3.05
C TRP A 227 0.44 6.51 -1.84
N GLY A 228 1.17 6.24 -0.76
CA GLY A 228 1.13 7.05 0.45
C GLY A 228 -0.19 6.87 1.22
N SER A 229 -0.78 7.95 1.71
CA SER A 229 -2.10 7.91 2.35
C SER A 229 -3.22 7.77 1.32
N ALA A 230 -4.38 7.24 1.74
CA ALA A 230 -5.55 7.09 0.88
C ALA A 230 -6.02 8.42 0.24
N ASP A 231 -5.92 9.54 0.98
CA ASP A 231 -6.27 10.86 0.45
C ASP A 231 -5.26 11.32 -0.61
N ARG A 232 -4.00 10.96 -0.45
CA ARG A 232 -2.95 11.26 -1.44
C ARG A 232 -3.12 10.42 -2.70
N ALA A 233 -3.44 9.14 -2.53
CA ALA A 233 -3.78 8.25 -3.64
C ALA A 233 -5.00 8.78 -4.42
N ALA A 234 -6.08 9.16 -3.73
CA ALA A 234 -7.28 9.73 -4.35
C ALA A 234 -6.96 11.00 -5.17
N LYS A 235 -6.14 11.91 -4.65
CA LYS A 235 -5.68 13.10 -5.39
C LYS A 235 -4.87 12.76 -6.63
N ALA A 236 -3.98 11.79 -6.54
CA ALA A 236 -3.18 11.35 -7.69
C ALA A 236 -4.06 10.69 -8.76
N ILE A 237 -5.06 9.91 -8.35
CA ILE A 237 -6.07 9.30 -9.22
C ILE A 237 -6.88 10.38 -9.93
N ASP A 238 -7.40 11.38 -9.21
CA ASP A 238 -8.18 12.47 -9.78
C ASP A 238 -7.37 13.28 -10.80
N ALA A 239 -6.12 13.61 -10.46
CA ALA A 239 -5.19 14.27 -11.38
C ALA A 239 -4.91 13.44 -12.64
N ALA A 240 -4.80 12.13 -12.52
CA ALA A 240 -4.61 11.22 -13.65
C ALA A 240 -5.85 11.14 -14.54
N ILE A 241 -7.06 11.10 -13.96
CA ILE A 241 -8.33 11.16 -14.70
C ILE A 241 -8.40 12.48 -15.50
N ALA A 242 -8.09 13.60 -14.87
CA ALA A 242 -8.08 14.89 -15.53
C ALA A 242 -7.07 14.95 -16.68
N ALA A 243 -5.87 14.38 -16.49
CA ALA A 243 -4.85 14.29 -17.55
C ALA A 243 -5.29 13.39 -18.71
N ALA A 244 -5.87 12.23 -18.42
CA ALA A 244 -6.40 11.31 -19.42
C ALA A 244 -7.51 11.95 -20.25
N ARG A 245 -8.44 12.66 -19.59
CA ARG A 245 -9.52 13.41 -20.27
C ARG A 245 -8.97 14.49 -21.21
N ARG A 246 -7.96 15.26 -20.79
CA ARG A 246 -7.30 16.24 -21.68
C ARG A 246 -6.69 15.57 -22.90
N LYS A 247 -6.02 14.43 -22.73
CA LYS A 247 -5.44 13.68 -23.87
C LYS A 247 -6.51 13.09 -24.79
N ALA A 248 -7.71 12.83 -24.29
CA ALA A 248 -8.88 12.40 -25.07
C ALA A 248 -9.72 13.57 -25.64
N GLY A 249 -9.18 14.78 -25.71
CA GLY A 249 -9.91 15.96 -26.23
C GLY A 249 -10.96 16.50 -25.28
N ASN A 250 -10.75 16.41 -23.97
CA ASN A 250 -11.64 16.83 -22.88
C ASN A 250 -13.01 16.11 -22.85
N ARG A 251 -13.09 14.93 -23.46
CA ARG A 251 -14.31 14.10 -23.42
C ARG A 251 -14.55 13.57 -22.02
N LYS A 252 -15.81 13.58 -21.59
CA LYS A 252 -16.26 12.96 -20.33
C LYS A 252 -16.42 11.44 -20.53
N LEU A 253 -15.31 10.73 -20.58
CA LEU A 253 -15.28 9.27 -20.73
C LEU A 253 -15.53 8.57 -19.41
N PRO A 254 -16.21 7.38 -19.42
CA PRO A 254 -16.27 6.47 -18.27
C PRO A 254 -14.86 6.10 -17.81
N VAL A 255 -14.70 5.86 -16.50
CA VAL A 255 -13.41 5.48 -15.91
C VAL A 255 -13.52 4.09 -15.29
N LEU A 256 -12.66 3.19 -15.73
CA LEU A 256 -12.43 1.87 -15.15
C LEU A 256 -11.14 1.96 -14.35
N LEU A 257 -11.21 1.80 -13.04
CA LEU A 257 -10.06 1.83 -12.14
C LEU A 257 -9.65 0.40 -11.78
N VAL A 258 -8.44 0.00 -12.11
CA VAL A 258 -7.92 -1.33 -11.81
C VAL A 258 -6.56 -1.20 -11.14
N GLY A 259 -6.38 -1.90 -10.03
CA GLY A 259 -5.09 -1.97 -9.36
C GLY A 259 -4.59 -3.40 -9.23
N VAL A 260 -3.27 -3.53 -9.14
CA VAL A 260 -2.57 -4.81 -8.97
C VAL A 260 -1.88 -4.84 -7.62
N GLY A 261 -1.95 -5.96 -6.93
CA GLY A 261 -1.40 -6.13 -5.59
C GLY A 261 -1.90 -5.04 -4.62
N ARG A 262 -1.00 -4.33 -3.97
CA ARG A 262 -1.37 -3.19 -3.11
C ARG A 262 -2.11 -2.09 -3.87
N GLY A 263 -1.77 -1.87 -5.17
CA GLY A 263 -2.52 -0.95 -6.02
C GLY A 263 -4.00 -1.29 -6.12
N GLY A 264 -4.36 -2.58 -6.07
CA GLY A 264 -5.75 -3.04 -6.01
C GLY A 264 -6.47 -2.65 -4.72
N THR A 265 -5.80 -2.77 -3.57
CA THR A 265 -6.33 -2.29 -2.29
C THR A 265 -6.49 -0.76 -2.31
N GLU A 266 -5.53 -0.03 -2.86
CA GLU A 266 -5.59 1.43 -2.98
C GLU A 266 -6.70 1.88 -3.95
N ALA A 267 -6.94 1.13 -5.04
CA ALA A 267 -8.03 1.42 -5.97
C ALA A 267 -9.39 1.41 -5.25
N PHE A 268 -9.68 0.38 -4.48
CA PHE A 268 -10.91 0.31 -3.69
C PHE A 268 -10.98 1.37 -2.60
N THR A 269 -9.87 1.58 -1.86
CA THR A 269 -9.81 2.56 -0.77
C THR A 269 -10.00 3.99 -1.27
N ALA A 270 -9.36 4.35 -2.38
CA ALA A 270 -9.50 5.67 -2.97
C ALA A 270 -10.87 5.87 -3.61
N ALA A 271 -11.36 4.88 -4.37
CA ALA A 271 -12.66 4.95 -5.02
C ALA A 271 -13.81 5.12 -4.00
N ALA A 272 -13.74 4.41 -2.87
CA ALA A 272 -14.73 4.51 -1.81
C ALA A 272 -14.85 5.92 -1.20
N ARG A 273 -13.80 6.74 -1.30
CA ARG A 273 -13.72 8.12 -0.77
C ARG A 273 -14.06 9.19 -1.81
N MET A 274 -14.10 8.82 -3.07
CA MET A 274 -14.44 9.75 -4.16
C MET A 274 -15.94 9.86 -4.34
N ALA A 275 -16.39 10.82 -5.14
CA ALA A 275 -17.81 11.02 -5.37
C ALA A 275 -18.45 9.80 -6.06
N PRO A 276 -19.69 9.40 -5.68
CA PRO A 276 -20.42 8.36 -6.38
C PRO A 276 -20.52 8.65 -7.88
N GLY A 277 -20.40 7.60 -8.71
CA GLY A 277 -20.42 7.75 -10.17
C GLY A 277 -19.13 8.27 -10.80
N THR A 278 -18.05 8.46 -10.01
CA THR A 278 -16.72 8.77 -10.57
C THR A 278 -16.20 7.63 -11.43
N PHE A 279 -16.45 6.40 -11.02
CA PHE A 279 -16.01 5.19 -11.72
C PHE A 279 -17.19 4.39 -12.27
N ALA A 280 -17.06 3.92 -13.50
CA ALA A 280 -17.96 2.93 -14.08
C ALA A 280 -17.61 1.50 -13.61
N GLY A 281 -16.32 1.28 -13.27
CA GLY A 281 -15.84 0.02 -12.70
C GLY A 281 -14.64 0.22 -11.79
N VAL A 282 -14.53 -0.62 -10.75
CA VAL A 282 -13.38 -0.68 -9.84
C VAL A 282 -12.96 -2.13 -9.67
N GLY A 283 -11.71 -2.42 -9.97
CA GLY A 283 -11.15 -3.77 -9.96
C GLY A 283 -9.84 -3.90 -9.19
N SER A 284 -9.62 -5.10 -8.66
CA SER A 284 -8.37 -5.49 -8.02
C SER A 284 -7.89 -6.83 -8.53
N ILE A 285 -6.61 -6.94 -8.82
CA ILE A 285 -5.90 -8.19 -9.10
C ILE A 285 -4.87 -8.38 -7.97
N GLY A 286 -5.06 -9.38 -7.11
CA GLY A 286 -4.17 -9.68 -5.99
C GLY A 286 -4.30 -8.76 -4.77
N GLY A 287 -5.09 -7.69 -4.83
CA GLY A 287 -5.43 -6.85 -3.69
C GLY A 287 -6.77 -7.22 -3.05
N HIS A 288 -7.21 -6.46 -2.06
CA HIS A 288 -8.46 -6.69 -1.35
C HIS A 288 -9.15 -5.37 -0.97
N PHE A 289 -10.45 -5.42 -0.66
CA PHE A 289 -11.15 -4.31 -0.05
C PHE A 289 -10.84 -4.24 1.45
N ASP A 290 -10.34 -3.10 1.92
CA ASP A 290 -10.04 -2.84 3.33
C ASP A 290 -11.13 -1.94 3.93
N SER A 291 -12.06 -2.54 4.66
CA SER A 291 -13.14 -1.81 5.34
C SER A 291 -12.64 -0.88 6.47
N GLY A 292 -11.46 -1.14 7.03
CA GLY A 292 -10.86 -0.26 8.03
C GLY A 292 -10.38 1.06 7.42
N ALA A 293 -9.89 0.99 6.17
CA ALA A 293 -9.48 2.17 5.41
C ALA A 293 -10.65 2.89 4.73
N ALA A 294 -11.74 2.17 4.44
CA ALA A 294 -12.94 2.69 3.78
C ALA A 294 -14.23 2.18 4.44
N PRO A 295 -14.58 2.67 5.64
CA PRO A 295 -15.75 2.18 6.39
C PRO A 295 -17.09 2.53 5.73
N ASN A 296 -17.12 3.59 4.91
CA ASN A 296 -18.28 3.98 4.11
C ASN A 296 -17.89 4.02 2.63
N PRO A 297 -18.22 2.97 1.84
CA PRO A 297 -17.84 2.87 0.45
C PRO A 297 -18.85 3.56 -0.50
N ALA A 298 -19.43 4.69 -0.12
CA ALA A 298 -20.41 5.41 -0.93
C ALA A 298 -19.90 5.71 -2.35
N GLY A 299 -18.60 5.98 -2.51
CA GLY A 299 -17.98 6.22 -3.81
C GLY A 299 -18.00 5.02 -4.77
N LEU A 300 -18.23 3.81 -4.25
CA LEU A 300 -18.39 2.60 -5.08
C LEU A 300 -19.81 2.42 -5.63
N GLN A 301 -20.77 3.23 -5.20
CA GLN A 301 -22.15 3.13 -5.68
C GLN A 301 -22.22 3.39 -7.18
N GLY A 302 -22.91 2.48 -7.89
CA GLY A 302 -23.06 2.52 -9.34
C GLY A 302 -21.85 2.00 -10.12
N ALA A 303 -20.73 1.69 -9.46
CA ALA A 303 -19.58 1.06 -10.08
C ALA A 303 -19.72 -0.48 -10.12
N ARG A 304 -19.23 -1.09 -11.19
CA ARG A 304 -19.02 -2.54 -11.25
C ARG A 304 -17.76 -2.88 -10.46
N LEU A 305 -17.86 -3.91 -9.63
CA LEU A 305 -16.75 -4.33 -8.80
C LEU A 305 -16.18 -5.67 -9.26
N PHE A 306 -14.87 -5.75 -9.38
CA PHE A 306 -14.14 -6.96 -9.70
C PHE A 306 -13.04 -7.20 -8.65
N LEU A 307 -12.99 -8.41 -8.10
CA LEU A 307 -11.89 -8.84 -7.22
C LEU A 307 -11.36 -10.20 -7.68
N GLY A 308 -10.13 -10.19 -8.15
CA GLY A 308 -9.40 -11.39 -8.53
C GLY A 308 -8.21 -11.61 -7.59
N PHE A 309 -7.96 -12.87 -7.22
CA PHE A 309 -6.80 -13.23 -6.39
C PHE A 309 -6.29 -14.63 -6.73
N SER A 310 -5.04 -14.89 -6.37
CA SER A 310 -4.47 -16.23 -6.55
C SER A 310 -4.79 -17.14 -5.37
N ARG A 311 -5.13 -18.40 -5.68
CA ARG A 311 -5.28 -19.47 -4.68
C ARG A 311 -3.96 -19.85 -4.01
N ASP A 312 -2.85 -19.51 -4.64
CA ASP A 312 -1.49 -19.83 -4.18
C ASP A 312 -0.81 -18.61 -3.49
N SER A 313 -1.56 -17.53 -3.28
CA SER A 313 -1.15 -16.42 -2.41
C SER A 313 -1.02 -16.88 -0.95
N SER A 314 -0.40 -16.06 -0.11
CA SER A 314 -0.30 -16.38 1.31
C SER A 314 -1.68 -16.54 1.95
N PRO A 315 -1.84 -17.40 2.98
CA PRO A 315 -3.11 -17.57 3.69
C PRO A 315 -3.69 -16.25 4.22
N ALA A 316 -2.84 -15.30 4.59
CA ALA A 316 -3.24 -13.98 5.07
C ALA A 316 -3.87 -13.15 3.94
N GLU A 317 -3.28 -13.15 2.75
CA GLU A 317 -3.79 -12.43 1.58
C GLU A 317 -5.14 -13.02 1.11
N ILE A 318 -5.24 -14.35 1.03
CA ILE A 318 -6.49 -15.03 0.66
C ILE A 318 -7.59 -14.69 1.67
N THR A 319 -7.27 -14.75 2.97
CA THR A 319 -8.21 -14.40 4.03
C THR A 319 -8.67 -12.94 3.92
N ALA A 320 -7.75 -12.01 3.66
CA ALA A 320 -8.06 -10.60 3.49
C ALA A 320 -8.96 -10.37 2.25
N ALA A 321 -8.65 -11.03 1.12
CA ALA A 321 -9.45 -10.93 -0.09
C ALA A 321 -10.89 -11.44 0.13
N ARG A 322 -11.05 -12.64 0.69
CA ARG A 322 -12.36 -13.23 0.98
C ARG A 322 -13.17 -12.40 1.97
N ARG A 323 -12.52 -11.89 3.02
CA ARG A 323 -13.16 -11.00 4.00
C ARG A 323 -13.62 -9.70 3.34
N GLY A 324 -12.81 -9.10 2.48
CA GLY A 324 -13.18 -7.89 1.74
C GLY A 324 -14.39 -8.11 0.84
N ILE A 325 -14.46 -9.24 0.13
CA ILE A 325 -15.59 -9.63 -0.70
C ILE A 325 -16.88 -9.76 0.14
N GLU A 326 -16.78 -10.45 1.27
CA GLU A 326 -17.92 -10.66 2.17
C GLU A 326 -18.46 -9.33 2.73
N ILE A 327 -17.58 -8.43 3.14
CA ILE A 327 -17.97 -7.11 3.64
C ILE A 327 -18.68 -6.30 2.54
N LEU A 328 -18.16 -6.32 1.30
CA LEU A 328 -18.84 -5.64 0.19
C LEU A 328 -20.25 -6.21 -0.07
N ARG A 329 -20.41 -7.54 0.00
CA ARG A 329 -21.71 -8.20 -0.14
C ARG A 329 -22.68 -7.81 0.99
N GLN A 330 -22.23 -7.76 2.22
CA GLN A 330 -23.01 -7.30 3.37
C GLN A 330 -23.46 -5.83 3.25
N GLN A 331 -22.70 -5.03 2.52
CA GLN A 331 -23.01 -3.63 2.20
C GLN A 331 -23.87 -3.47 0.93
N GLY A 332 -24.34 -4.58 0.36
CA GLY A 332 -25.25 -4.58 -0.79
C GLY A 332 -24.57 -4.56 -2.16
N PHE A 333 -23.24 -4.65 -2.23
CA PHE A 333 -22.53 -4.75 -3.49
C PHE A 333 -22.48 -6.19 -4.00
N GLN A 334 -22.37 -6.35 -5.32
CA GLN A 334 -22.27 -7.66 -5.97
C GLN A 334 -20.96 -7.74 -6.79
N PRO A 335 -19.80 -7.93 -6.15
CA PRO A 335 -18.54 -8.01 -6.88
C PRO A 335 -18.46 -9.30 -7.71
N VAL A 336 -17.97 -9.18 -8.94
CA VAL A 336 -17.49 -10.31 -9.72
C VAL A 336 -16.19 -10.80 -9.09
N VAL A 337 -16.08 -12.10 -8.85
CA VAL A 337 -14.92 -12.70 -8.18
C VAL A 337 -14.24 -13.70 -9.09
N ALA A 338 -12.93 -13.60 -9.22
CA ALA A 338 -12.10 -14.57 -9.92
C ALA A 338 -11.02 -15.15 -8.99
N GLU A 339 -10.85 -16.47 -9.03
CA GLU A 339 -9.77 -17.18 -8.33
C GLU A 339 -8.88 -17.88 -9.35
N TRP A 340 -7.60 -17.54 -9.37
CA TRP A 340 -6.63 -18.11 -10.31
C TRP A 340 -5.62 -19.04 -9.64
N PRO A 341 -5.08 -20.03 -10.35
CA PRO A 341 -3.92 -20.78 -9.88
C PRO A 341 -2.63 -19.97 -10.13
N GLY A 342 -1.66 -20.15 -9.26
CA GLY A 342 -0.34 -19.52 -9.34
C GLY A 342 -0.34 -18.03 -9.03
N ALA A 343 0.75 -17.57 -8.43
CA ALA A 343 1.00 -16.15 -8.20
C ALA A 343 2.46 -15.86 -8.54
N GLU A 344 2.70 -14.72 -9.19
CA GLU A 344 4.03 -14.20 -9.43
C GLU A 344 3.97 -12.67 -9.43
N ALA A 345 4.75 -12.04 -8.55
CA ALA A 345 4.87 -10.58 -8.45
C ALA A 345 3.52 -9.83 -8.42
N GLY A 346 2.52 -10.32 -7.66
CA GLY A 346 1.19 -9.71 -7.55
C GLY A 346 0.21 -10.03 -8.66
N PHE A 347 0.65 -10.68 -9.75
CA PHE A 347 -0.20 -11.21 -10.81
C PHE A 347 -0.39 -12.72 -10.69
N PRO A 348 -1.53 -13.26 -11.17
CA PRO A 348 -1.65 -14.70 -11.42
C PRO A 348 -0.71 -15.11 -12.57
N LYS A 349 -0.27 -16.38 -12.59
CA LYS A 349 0.62 -16.89 -13.66
C LYS A 349 0.06 -16.69 -15.07
N ASP A 350 -1.24 -16.86 -15.24
CA ASP A 350 -1.91 -16.57 -16.51
C ASP A 350 -2.36 -15.10 -16.54
N VAL A 351 -1.40 -14.22 -16.74
CA VAL A 351 -1.62 -12.76 -16.81
C VAL A 351 -2.62 -12.38 -17.90
N PRO A 352 -2.52 -12.90 -19.14
CA PRO A 352 -3.50 -12.59 -20.20
C PRO A 352 -4.93 -12.93 -19.84
N ARG A 353 -5.14 -14.07 -19.21
CA ARG A 353 -6.46 -14.50 -18.72
C ARG A 353 -6.98 -13.55 -17.64
N ALA A 354 -6.17 -13.20 -16.66
CA ALA A 354 -6.57 -12.30 -15.58
C ALA A 354 -6.95 -10.92 -16.09
N VAL A 355 -6.17 -10.38 -17.04
CA VAL A 355 -6.46 -9.11 -17.71
C VAL A 355 -7.78 -9.19 -18.47
N LYS A 356 -7.98 -10.25 -19.25
CA LYS A 356 -9.21 -10.46 -20.02
C LYS A 356 -10.43 -10.55 -19.10
N GLU A 357 -10.42 -11.42 -18.08
CA GLU A 357 -11.53 -11.58 -17.14
C GLU A 357 -11.83 -10.28 -16.38
N THR A 358 -10.81 -9.49 -16.05
CA THR A 358 -10.99 -8.17 -15.44
C THR A 358 -11.73 -7.20 -16.37
N LEU A 359 -11.36 -7.16 -17.63
CA LEU A 359 -12.01 -6.26 -18.62
C LEU A 359 -13.40 -6.75 -18.99
N ASP A 360 -13.60 -8.06 -19.14
CA ASP A 360 -14.92 -8.66 -19.42
C ASP A 360 -15.92 -8.35 -18.29
N ALA A 361 -15.48 -8.38 -17.04
CA ALA A 361 -16.32 -8.01 -15.90
C ALA A 361 -16.88 -6.57 -15.98
N PHE A 362 -16.24 -5.71 -16.76
CA PHE A 362 -16.70 -4.35 -17.01
C PHE A 362 -17.45 -4.19 -18.34
N ALA A 363 -17.28 -5.11 -19.30
CA ALA A 363 -17.83 -4.99 -20.66
C ALA A 363 -19.35 -5.18 -20.73
N ASP A 364 -19.93 -6.08 -19.93
CA ASP A 364 -21.35 -6.46 -20.01
C ASP A 364 -22.39 -5.34 -19.72
N GLN A 365 -21.97 -4.10 -19.51
CA GLN A 365 -22.86 -2.94 -19.32
C GLN A 365 -22.35 -1.66 -19.99
N THR A 366 -21.55 -1.72 -21.02
CA THR A 366 -21.47 -0.53 -21.88
C THR A 366 -22.86 -0.29 -22.42
N PRO A 367 -23.51 0.87 -22.14
CA PRO A 367 -24.77 1.18 -22.80
C PRO A 367 -24.52 1.04 -24.29
N ALA A 368 -25.39 0.29 -24.99
CA ALA A 368 -25.32 0.22 -26.44
C ALA A 368 -25.23 1.64 -26.96
N ALA A 369 -24.26 1.93 -27.83
CA ALA A 369 -24.10 3.24 -28.43
C ALA A 369 -25.47 3.68 -28.96
N PRO A 370 -25.93 4.91 -28.73
CA PRO A 370 -27.17 5.37 -29.30
C PRO A 370 -27.06 5.25 -30.81
N ARG A 371 -27.96 4.48 -31.41
CA ARG A 371 -28.10 4.29 -32.87
C ARG A 371 -28.42 5.62 -33.56
#